data_37fc152adaf947b677c3e2da2e13eab4
#
_entry.id   37fc152adaf947b677c3e2da2e13eab4
#
_cell.length_a   1.000
_cell.length_b   1.000
_cell.length_c   1.000
_cell.angle_alpha   90.00
_cell.angle_beta   90.00
_cell.angle_gamma   90.00
#
_symmetry.space_group_name_H-M   'P 1'
#
loop_
_entity.id
_entity.type
_entity.pdbx_description
1 polymer ?
#
loop_
_entity_poly.entity_id
_entity_poly.type
_entity_poly.pdbx_seq_one_letter_code
_entity_poly.pdbx_strand_id
1 'polypeptide(L)'
;MRLYRVTHAALVGVGIALLLSARLANQDWWDRHFLPIFALRRETLLIAEQTVRVVMALAGAALALVLARPIAGVLSRATLAGMLRILLALLLALGASEVALRARPPHPHDADSLQLEPRRQPDPRLGWVFVPARSVLALEAGRRVSYSFDASGHRVPSPGATVDADRPSVLFTGESIVAGYGLDWQNTIPARVSALLGMQSVIMAVSDYSNDQSYLRLAAELPRFRQPVAVVTLFMPSLFDRNLLGNRPHLDTGLVWRPAVQPWRLVQLFHWLIPYRSSAAIERSVQGTRETLCALVDLARSRGAEALIVVPQFEPESATDEMLRRRILDEPNLPYVQVKLDPSWHLPDDRHPDERGAKAIAAAVARAIPPHLLLPPRRCPAL
;
A
#
# COMPACT_ATOMS: atom_id res chain seq x y z
N MET A 1 50.22 -17.23 6.87
CA MET A 1 50.29 -15.90 7.51
C MET A 1 49.64 -14.77 6.64
N ARG A 2 49.91 -14.73 5.35
CA ARG A 2 49.37 -13.64 4.47
C ARG A 2 47.83 -13.66 4.40
N LEU A 3 47.20 -14.83 4.19
CA LEU A 3 45.75 -14.99 4.11
C LEU A 3 45.05 -14.56 5.43
N TYR A 4 45.59 -14.99 6.60
CA TYR A 4 45.07 -14.58 7.91
C TYR A 4 45.04 -13.04 8.06
N ARG A 5 46.16 -12.37 7.73
CA ARG A 5 46.23 -10.90 7.83
C ARG A 5 45.21 -10.19 6.93
N VAL A 6 45.06 -10.68 5.70
CA VAL A 6 44.06 -10.11 4.74
C VAL A 6 42.63 -10.32 5.25
N THR A 7 42.30 -11.54 5.70
CA THR A 7 40.99 -11.86 6.22
C THR A 7 40.67 -11.05 7.49
N HIS A 8 41.65 -10.96 8.42
CA HIS A 8 41.50 -10.15 9.63
C HIS A 8 41.26 -8.68 9.29
N ALA A 9 42.06 -8.07 8.41
CA ALA A 9 41.87 -6.68 7.98
C ALA A 9 40.51 -6.45 7.29
N ALA A 10 40.06 -7.41 6.45
CA ALA A 10 38.73 -7.35 5.82
C ALA A 10 37.61 -7.39 6.85
N LEU A 11 37.66 -8.27 7.85
CA LEU A 11 36.66 -8.35 8.92
C LEU A 11 36.61 -7.08 9.78
N VAL A 12 37.78 -6.53 10.14
CA VAL A 12 37.84 -5.22 10.82
C VAL A 12 37.22 -4.13 9.95
N GLY A 13 37.54 -4.13 8.66
CA GLY A 13 36.94 -3.20 7.70
C GLY A 13 35.40 -3.30 7.64
N VAL A 14 34.87 -4.54 7.61
CA VAL A 14 33.41 -4.77 7.70
C VAL A 14 32.83 -4.25 9.01
N GLY A 15 33.51 -4.49 10.15
CA GLY A 15 33.08 -3.98 11.45
C GLY A 15 33.04 -2.45 11.48
N ILE A 16 34.05 -1.79 10.93
CA ILE A 16 34.08 -0.31 10.80
C ILE A 16 32.96 0.15 9.85
N ALA A 17 32.72 -0.53 8.74
CA ALA A 17 31.67 -0.19 7.83
C ALA A 17 30.27 -0.28 8.47
N LEU A 18 30.03 -1.29 9.32
CA LEU A 18 28.79 -1.39 10.10
C LEU A 18 28.64 -0.24 11.09
N LEU A 19 29.71 0.16 11.79
CA LEU A 19 29.70 1.33 12.69
C LEU A 19 29.39 2.62 11.95
N LEU A 20 30.03 2.84 10.81
CA LEU A 20 29.77 3.99 9.95
C LEU A 20 28.36 3.98 9.42
N SER A 21 27.85 2.81 8.96
CA SER A 21 26.48 2.67 8.49
C SER A 21 25.45 2.99 9.59
N ALA A 22 25.67 2.50 10.81
CA ALA A 22 24.81 2.82 11.97
C ALA A 22 24.79 4.30 12.28
N ARG A 23 25.91 5.02 12.04
CA ARG A 23 26.01 6.48 12.25
C ARG A 23 25.39 7.27 11.11
N LEU A 24 25.59 6.85 9.85
CA LEU A 24 25.15 7.54 8.65
C LEU A 24 23.66 7.30 8.34
N ALA A 25 23.13 6.14 8.71
CA ALA A 25 21.70 5.85 8.63
C ALA A 25 20.93 6.63 9.72
N ASN A 26 20.94 7.95 9.60
CA ASN A 26 20.18 8.86 10.46
C ASN A 26 18.68 8.79 10.14
N GLN A 27 17.85 9.53 10.90
CA GLN A 27 16.40 9.54 10.72
C GLN A 27 15.98 9.93 9.31
N ASP A 28 16.63 10.95 8.70
CA ASP A 28 16.32 11.39 7.34
C ASP A 28 16.62 10.32 6.29
N TRP A 29 17.63 9.49 6.54
CA TRP A 29 17.95 8.37 5.67
C TRP A 29 16.90 7.26 5.79
N TRP A 30 16.48 6.93 7.02
CA TRP A 30 15.41 5.96 7.25
C TRP A 30 14.10 6.41 6.63
N ASP A 31 13.67 7.64 6.89
CA ASP A 31 12.43 8.20 6.37
C ASP A 31 12.39 8.21 4.83
N ARG A 32 13.53 8.32 4.17
CA ARG A 32 13.61 8.25 2.71
C ARG A 32 13.53 6.84 2.13
N HIS A 33 13.89 5.81 2.89
CA HIS A 33 14.00 4.45 2.37
C HIS A 33 13.03 3.46 2.99
N PHE A 34 12.42 3.81 4.12
CA PHE A 34 11.43 3.01 4.83
C PHE A 34 10.14 3.82 4.92
N LEU A 35 9.33 3.67 3.87
CA LEU A 35 8.09 4.44 3.73
C LEU A 35 7.09 4.10 4.84
N PRO A 36 6.19 5.03 5.18
CA PRO A 36 5.12 4.76 6.13
C PRO A 36 4.31 3.54 5.70
N ILE A 37 3.99 2.68 6.66
CA ILE A 37 3.18 1.46 6.46
C ILE A 37 1.88 1.63 7.22
N PHE A 38 0.75 1.45 6.55
CA PHE A 38 -0.58 1.62 7.15
C PHE A 38 -0.79 0.79 8.43
N ALA A 39 -0.26 -0.43 8.48
CA ALA A 39 -0.42 -1.32 9.62
C ALA A 39 0.43 -0.95 10.86
N LEU A 40 1.43 -0.06 10.73
CA LEU A 40 2.37 0.26 11.80
C LEU A 40 2.26 1.73 12.23
N ARG A 41 2.26 1.95 13.55
CA ARG A 41 2.35 3.30 14.11
C ARG A 41 3.75 3.87 13.89
N ARG A 42 3.83 5.17 13.70
CA ARG A 42 5.11 5.89 13.55
C ARG A 42 6.06 5.62 14.72
N GLU A 43 5.56 5.61 15.94
CA GLU A 43 6.35 5.32 17.14
C GLU A 43 7.02 3.94 17.08
N THR A 44 6.28 2.91 16.62
CA THR A 44 6.82 1.56 16.46
C THR A 44 7.95 1.52 15.43
N LEU A 45 7.80 2.24 14.32
CA LEU A 45 8.84 2.36 13.31
C LEU A 45 10.09 3.04 13.87
N LEU A 46 9.94 4.16 14.60
CA LEU A 46 11.06 4.88 15.22
C LEU A 46 11.83 3.99 16.21
N ILE A 47 11.13 3.20 17.03
CA ILE A 47 11.76 2.26 17.96
C ILE A 47 12.52 1.17 17.19
N ALA A 48 11.92 0.60 16.15
CA ALA A 48 12.57 -0.42 15.32
C ALA A 48 13.84 0.12 14.65
N GLU A 49 13.79 1.32 14.08
CA GLU A 49 14.92 2.00 13.45
C GLU A 49 16.08 2.22 14.43
N GLN A 50 15.79 2.75 15.62
CA GLN A 50 16.80 2.95 16.66
C GLN A 50 17.40 1.62 17.13
N THR A 51 16.56 0.60 17.30
CA THR A 51 17.01 -0.75 17.68
C THR A 51 17.97 -1.32 16.64
N VAL A 52 17.62 -1.23 15.35
CA VAL A 52 18.51 -1.71 14.26
C VAL A 52 19.84 -0.97 14.27
N ARG A 53 19.84 0.35 14.43
CA ARG A 53 21.08 1.15 14.52
C ARG A 53 21.97 0.74 15.68
N VAL A 54 21.39 0.52 16.86
CA VAL A 54 22.13 0.06 18.05
C VAL A 54 22.70 -1.35 17.79
N VAL A 55 21.89 -2.28 17.26
CA VAL A 55 22.36 -3.63 16.93
C VAL A 55 23.48 -3.61 15.90
N MET A 56 23.38 -2.79 14.86
CA MET A 56 24.45 -2.63 13.87
C MET A 56 25.73 -2.09 14.48
N ALA A 57 25.63 -1.09 15.37
CA ALA A 57 26.78 -0.51 16.06
C ALA A 57 27.45 -1.56 16.98
N LEU A 58 26.67 -2.28 17.78
CA LEU A 58 27.18 -3.34 18.65
C LEU A 58 27.81 -4.48 17.84
N ALA A 59 27.18 -4.94 16.78
CA ALA A 59 27.71 -5.98 15.90
C ALA A 59 29.02 -5.52 15.22
N GLY A 60 29.07 -4.26 14.75
CA GLY A 60 30.25 -3.68 14.15
C GLY A 60 31.42 -3.60 15.16
N ALA A 61 31.15 -3.13 16.38
CA ALA A 61 32.14 -3.05 17.44
C ALA A 61 32.62 -4.47 17.86
N ALA A 62 31.70 -5.42 18.07
CA ALA A 62 32.04 -6.79 18.40
C ALA A 62 32.89 -7.43 17.30
N LEU A 63 32.52 -7.25 16.02
CA LEU A 63 33.27 -7.77 14.89
C LEU A 63 34.67 -7.14 14.83
N ALA A 64 34.78 -5.83 14.90
CA ALA A 64 36.08 -5.16 14.76
C ALA A 64 37.05 -5.46 15.95
N LEU A 65 36.55 -5.49 17.18
CA LEU A 65 37.37 -5.55 18.38
C LEU A 65 37.58 -6.96 18.89
N VAL A 66 36.59 -7.85 18.78
CA VAL A 66 36.58 -9.15 19.44
C VAL A 66 36.60 -10.31 18.43
N LEU A 67 35.68 -10.31 17.45
CA LEU A 67 35.40 -11.47 16.62
C LEU A 67 36.31 -11.59 15.38
N ALA A 68 36.93 -10.49 14.92
CA ALA A 68 37.74 -10.51 13.69
C ALA A 68 38.92 -11.50 13.78
N ARG A 69 39.58 -11.61 14.96
CA ARG A 69 40.74 -12.51 15.15
C ARG A 69 40.33 -13.99 15.11
N PRO A 70 39.38 -14.48 15.91
CA PRO A 70 38.98 -15.88 15.90
C PRO A 70 38.37 -16.29 14.54
N ILE A 71 37.53 -15.44 13.93
CA ILE A 71 36.95 -15.71 12.62
C ILE A 71 38.02 -15.81 11.54
N ALA A 72 38.98 -14.88 11.51
CA ALA A 72 40.11 -14.94 10.57
C ALA A 72 40.96 -16.20 10.75
N GLY A 73 41.11 -16.64 11.98
CA GLY A 73 41.79 -17.89 12.29
C GLY A 73 41.12 -19.13 11.70
N VAL A 74 39.81 -19.20 11.81
CA VAL A 74 38.98 -20.28 11.21
C VAL A 74 38.99 -20.19 9.67
N LEU A 75 38.71 -19.01 9.11
CA LEU A 75 38.64 -18.82 7.66
C LEU A 75 39.97 -19.05 6.95
N SER A 76 41.11 -18.69 7.60
CA SER A 76 42.44 -18.90 7.01
C SER A 76 42.85 -20.38 6.93
N ARG A 77 42.16 -21.26 7.68
CA ARG A 77 42.35 -22.72 7.66
C ARG A 77 41.31 -23.42 6.76
N ALA A 78 40.32 -22.70 6.27
CA ALA A 78 39.29 -23.29 5.42
C ALA A 78 39.88 -23.70 4.07
N THR A 79 39.58 -24.93 3.67
CA THR A 79 39.95 -25.47 2.35
C THR A 79 38.88 -25.01 1.32
N LEU A 80 39.28 -24.97 0.05
CA LEU A 80 38.33 -24.66 -1.06
C LEU A 80 37.15 -25.64 -1.03
N ALA A 81 37.41 -26.94 -0.79
CA ALA A 81 36.35 -27.94 -0.67
C ALA A 81 35.41 -27.65 0.52
N GLY A 82 35.95 -27.17 1.66
CA GLY A 82 35.15 -26.75 2.80
C GLY A 82 34.26 -25.54 2.48
N MET A 83 34.81 -24.53 1.81
CA MET A 83 34.02 -23.35 1.38
C MET A 83 32.91 -23.72 0.39
N LEU A 84 33.21 -24.60 -0.59
CA LEU A 84 32.19 -25.08 -1.55
C LEU A 84 31.10 -25.90 -0.85
N ARG A 85 31.41 -26.70 0.16
CA ARG A 85 30.40 -27.43 0.96
C ARG A 85 29.50 -26.47 1.73
N ILE A 86 30.04 -25.42 2.34
CA ILE A 86 29.26 -24.41 3.04
C ILE A 86 28.35 -23.66 2.04
N LEU A 87 28.88 -23.23 0.88
CA LEU A 87 28.08 -22.58 -0.14
C LEU A 87 26.94 -23.47 -0.64
N LEU A 88 27.24 -24.76 -0.92
CA LEU A 88 26.21 -25.73 -1.33
C LEU A 88 25.16 -25.94 -0.24
N ALA A 89 25.56 -26.05 1.02
CA ALA A 89 24.65 -26.19 2.15
C ALA A 89 23.70 -24.94 2.26
N LEU A 90 24.26 -23.74 2.11
CA LEU A 90 23.45 -22.50 2.09
C LEU A 90 22.46 -22.46 0.92
N LEU A 91 22.90 -22.82 -0.28
CA LEU A 91 22.01 -22.86 -1.45
C LEU A 91 20.88 -23.90 -1.28
N LEU A 92 21.22 -25.09 -0.74
CA LEU A 92 20.24 -26.12 -0.44
C LEU A 92 19.26 -25.66 0.66
N ALA A 93 19.76 -25.00 1.71
CA ALA A 93 18.92 -24.47 2.78
C ALA A 93 17.97 -23.39 2.25
N LEU A 94 18.44 -22.46 1.40
CA LEU A 94 17.59 -21.45 0.75
C LEU A 94 16.56 -22.10 -0.16
N GLY A 95 16.95 -23.08 -0.98
CA GLY A 95 16.03 -23.82 -1.84
C GLY A 95 14.96 -24.58 -1.04
N ALA A 96 15.36 -25.28 0.00
CA ALA A 96 14.43 -25.99 0.89
C ALA A 96 13.48 -25.02 1.62
N SER A 97 13.99 -23.85 2.06
CA SER A 97 13.16 -22.80 2.68
C SER A 97 12.13 -22.25 1.71
N GLU A 98 12.50 -22.00 0.46
CA GLU A 98 11.55 -21.55 -0.57
C GLU A 98 10.46 -22.59 -0.83
N VAL A 99 10.81 -23.86 -0.95
CA VAL A 99 9.85 -24.97 -1.11
C VAL A 99 8.93 -25.05 0.11
N ALA A 100 9.48 -25.00 1.31
CA ALA A 100 8.68 -25.03 2.55
C ALA A 100 7.73 -23.83 2.68
N LEU A 101 8.18 -22.63 2.30
CA LEU A 101 7.34 -21.44 2.30
C LEU A 101 6.22 -21.54 1.26
N ARG A 102 6.48 -22.12 0.08
CA ARG A 102 5.45 -22.35 -0.95
C ARG A 102 4.44 -23.42 -0.55
N ALA A 103 4.84 -24.41 0.23
CA ALA A 103 3.96 -25.44 0.75
C ALA A 103 3.03 -24.95 1.87
N ARG A 104 3.32 -23.80 2.49
CA ARG A 104 2.44 -23.20 3.50
C ARG A 104 1.25 -22.50 2.81
N PRO A 105 0.03 -22.62 3.37
CA PRO A 105 -1.08 -21.79 2.87
C PRO A 105 -0.70 -20.31 3.00
N PRO A 106 -1.15 -19.48 2.05
CA PRO A 106 -0.89 -18.04 2.09
C PRO A 106 -1.40 -17.43 3.38
N HIS A 107 -0.65 -16.47 3.93
CA HIS A 107 -1.14 -15.67 5.07
C HIS A 107 -2.36 -14.85 4.66
N PRO A 108 -3.32 -14.56 5.59
CA PRO A 108 -4.52 -13.77 5.27
C PRO A 108 -4.25 -12.39 4.66
N HIS A 109 -3.04 -11.86 4.84
CA HIS A 109 -2.59 -10.58 4.27
C HIS A 109 -1.83 -10.71 2.95
N ASP A 110 -1.57 -11.92 2.47
CA ASP A 110 -0.94 -12.11 1.16
C ASP A 110 -1.97 -11.86 0.04
N ALA A 111 -1.56 -11.26 -1.06
CA ALA A 111 -2.39 -11.16 -2.27
C ALA A 111 -2.86 -12.53 -2.77
N ASP A 112 -2.12 -13.61 -2.43
CA ASP A 112 -2.49 -14.99 -2.70
C ASP A 112 -3.55 -15.55 -1.74
N SER A 113 -3.91 -14.84 -0.68
CA SER A 113 -4.93 -15.26 0.30
C SER A 113 -6.38 -15.12 -0.21
N LEU A 114 -6.57 -14.83 -1.49
CA LEU A 114 -7.88 -14.78 -2.14
C LEU A 114 -8.72 -16.04 -1.87
N GLN A 115 -8.07 -17.19 -1.70
CA GLN A 115 -8.75 -18.45 -1.37
C GLN A 115 -9.32 -18.49 0.06
N LEU A 116 -8.77 -17.68 0.97
CA LEU A 116 -9.20 -17.61 2.37
C LEU A 116 -10.20 -16.49 2.63
N GLU A 117 -10.29 -15.51 1.72
CA GLU A 117 -11.27 -14.45 1.84
C GLU A 117 -12.53 -14.76 1.01
N PRO A 118 -13.70 -14.97 1.67
CA PRO A 118 -14.91 -15.38 0.95
C PRO A 118 -15.53 -14.28 0.09
N ARG A 119 -15.03 -13.05 0.14
CA ARG A 119 -15.57 -11.91 -0.61
C ARG A 119 -14.88 -11.65 -1.93
N ARG A 120 -13.65 -12.13 -2.13
CA ARG A 120 -12.82 -11.84 -3.31
C ARG A 120 -12.66 -13.06 -4.21
N GLN A 121 -12.47 -12.80 -5.48
CA GLN A 121 -12.08 -13.80 -6.49
C GLN A 121 -10.97 -13.23 -7.38
N PRO A 122 -10.13 -14.10 -7.99
CA PRO A 122 -9.10 -13.66 -8.94
C PRO A 122 -9.70 -12.93 -10.14
N ASP A 123 -9.00 -11.93 -10.62
CA ASP A 123 -9.29 -11.22 -11.87
C ASP A 123 -7.99 -11.03 -12.66
N PRO A 124 -7.94 -11.38 -13.95
CA PRO A 124 -6.69 -11.35 -14.73
C PRO A 124 -6.15 -9.94 -14.97
N ARG A 125 -7.00 -8.91 -14.96
CA ARG A 125 -6.62 -7.53 -15.22
C ARG A 125 -6.38 -6.74 -13.94
N LEU A 126 -7.21 -6.99 -12.92
CA LEU A 126 -7.20 -6.23 -11.67
C LEU A 126 -6.52 -7.00 -10.53
N GLY A 127 -6.13 -8.28 -10.74
CA GLY A 127 -5.61 -9.17 -9.73
C GLY A 127 -6.73 -9.84 -8.94
N TRP A 128 -7.67 -9.09 -8.40
CA TRP A 128 -8.86 -9.58 -7.71
C TRP A 128 -9.99 -8.56 -7.77
N VAL A 129 -11.22 -9.07 -7.61
CA VAL A 129 -12.46 -8.29 -7.49
C VAL A 129 -13.32 -8.90 -6.39
N PHE A 130 -14.31 -8.18 -5.91
CA PHE A 130 -15.36 -8.78 -5.09
C PHE A 130 -16.20 -9.76 -5.92
N VAL A 131 -16.62 -10.87 -5.28
CA VAL A 131 -17.45 -11.90 -5.93
C VAL A 131 -18.83 -11.31 -6.23
N PRO A 132 -19.24 -11.25 -7.50
CA PRO A 132 -20.53 -10.70 -7.89
C PRO A 132 -21.72 -11.45 -7.26
N ALA A 133 -22.82 -10.72 -7.03
CA ALA A 133 -24.08 -11.22 -6.50
C ALA A 133 -23.95 -12.03 -5.19
N ARG A 134 -22.93 -11.70 -4.37
CA ARG A 134 -22.63 -12.41 -3.13
C ARG A 134 -23.00 -11.57 -1.90
N SER A 135 -23.52 -12.25 -0.88
CA SER A 135 -23.67 -11.70 0.46
C SER A 135 -22.95 -12.58 1.47
N VAL A 136 -22.24 -11.95 2.40
CA VAL A 136 -21.41 -12.64 3.41
C VAL A 136 -21.40 -11.86 4.72
N LEU A 137 -21.38 -12.61 5.83
CA LEU A 137 -21.13 -12.06 7.17
C LEU A 137 -19.66 -12.33 7.50
N ALA A 138 -18.88 -11.26 7.64
CA ALA A 138 -17.47 -11.33 7.98
C ALA A 138 -17.23 -10.90 9.44
N LEU A 139 -16.19 -11.46 10.06
CA LEU A 139 -15.68 -11.00 11.35
C LEU A 139 -14.46 -10.11 11.08
N GLU A 140 -14.58 -8.81 11.35
CA GLU A 140 -13.54 -7.82 11.12
C GLU A 140 -13.37 -6.93 12.35
N ALA A 141 -12.14 -6.75 12.79
CA ALA A 141 -11.82 -5.98 14.01
C ALA A 141 -12.73 -6.37 15.20
N GLY A 142 -12.99 -7.68 15.39
CA GLY A 142 -13.84 -8.21 16.44
C GLY A 142 -15.35 -7.99 16.24
N ARG A 143 -15.80 -7.43 15.12
CA ARG A 143 -17.19 -7.10 14.80
C ARG A 143 -17.73 -8.00 13.67
N ARG A 144 -19.01 -8.37 13.78
CA ARG A 144 -19.73 -9.03 12.67
C ARG A 144 -20.26 -7.96 11.73
N VAL A 145 -19.80 -7.97 10.48
CA VAL A 145 -20.17 -6.98 9.45
C VAL A 145 -20.79 -7.71 8.27
N SER A 146 -21.95 -7.22 7.82
CA SER A 146 -22.60 -7.75 6.62
C SER A 146 -22.11 -7.03 5.38
N TYR A 147 -21.75 -7.82 4.36
CA TYR A 147 -21.39 -7.33 3.04
C TYR A 147 -22.30 -7.93 2.01
N SER A 148 -22.85 -7.11 1.13
CA SER A 148 -23.61 -7.52 -0.02
C SER A 148 -23.03 -6.87 -1.27
N PHE A 149 -22.96 -7.63 -2.36
CA PHE A 149 -22.43 -7.19 -3.64
C PHE A 149 -23.46 -7.43 -4.72
N ASP A 150 -23.60 -6.49 -5.67
CA ASP A 150 -24.43 -6.63 -6.85
C ASP A 150 -23.78 -7.52 -7.91
N ALA A 151 -24.44 -7.67 -9.04
CA ALA A 151 -23.95 -8.48 -10.18
C ALA A 151 -22.64 -7.94 -10.81
N SER A 152 -22.22 -6.72 -10.49
CA SER A 152 -20.96 -6.12 -10.92
C SER A 152 -19.88 -6.17 -9.84
N GLY A 153 -20.20 -6.70 -8.66
CA GLY A 153 -19.30 -6.72 -7.50
C GLY A 153 -19.18 -5.36 -6.82
N HIS A 154 -20.13 -4.43 -7.01
CA HIS A 154 -20.22 -3.22 -6.22
C HIS A 154 -20.82 -3.55 -4.85
N ARG A 155 -20.25 -2.99 -3.79
CA ARG A 155 -20.87 -3.13 -2.47
C ARG A 155 -22.20 -2.38 -2.44
N VAL A 156 -23.26 -3.05 -1.96
CA VAL A 156 -24.65 -2.56 -1.92
C VAL A 156 -25.24 -2.74 -0.51
N PRO A 157 -26.37 -2.04 -0.17
CA PRO A 157 -26.91 -2.04 1.19
C PRO A 157 -27.45 -3.38 1.66
N SER A 158 -27.95 -4.22 0.77
CA SER A 158 -28.60 -5.48 1.10
C SER A 158 -28.52 -6.49 -0.04
N PRO A 159 -28.74 -7.78 0.24
CA PRO A 159 -28.87 -8.78 -0.81
C PRO A 159 -29.93 -8.39 -1.85
N GLY A 160 -29.62 -8.54 -3.13
CA GLY A 160 -30.52 -8.19 -4.23
C GLY A 160 -30.61 -6.71 -4.58
N ALA A 161 -30.03 -5.83 -3.79
CA ALA A 161 -29.91 -4.42 -4.19
C ALA A 161 -28.96 -4.30 -5.39
N THR A 162 -29.25 -3.36 -6.29
CA THR A 162 -28.47 -3.12 -7.51
C THR A 162 -28.13 -1.65 -7.65
N VAL A 163 -27.03 -1.39 -8.35
CA VAL A 163 -26.64 -0.04 -8.78
C VAL A 163 -27.35 0.26 -10.11
N ASP A 164 -28.01 1.41 -10.18
CA ASP A 164 -28.65 1.91 -11.38
C ASP A 164 -27.69 2.81 -12.16
N ALA A 165 -27.29 2.40 -13.34
CA ALA A 165 -26.33 3.12 -14.18
C ALA A 165 -26.90 4.41 -14.80
N ASP A 166 -28.22 4.59 -14.80
CA ASP A 166 -28.92 5.73 -15.39
C ASP A 166 -29.16 6.87 -14.37
N ARG A 167 -28.96 6.61 -13.08
CA ARG A 167 -29.16 7.60 -12.02
C ARG A 167 -27.95 8.50 -11.81
N PRO A 168 -28.16 9.78 -11.42
CA PRO A 168 -27.09 10.63 -10.94
C PRO A 168 -26.33 9.95 -9.80
N SER A 169 -25.00 9.78 -9.97
CA SER A 169 -24.21 8.95 -9.08
C SER A 169 -22.88 9.58 -8.70
N VAL A 170 -22.48 9.40 -7.45
CA VAL A 170 -21.12 9.61 -6.98
C VAL A 170 -20.40 8.27 -6.99
N LEU A 171 -19.35 8.16 -7.78
CA LEU A 171 -18.57 6.94 -7.99
C LEU A 171 -17.36 6.93 -7.03
N PHE A 172 -17.25 5.91 -6.22
CA PHE A 172 -16.18 5.75 -5.25
C PHE A 172 -15.21 4.66 -5.68
N THR A 173 -13.97 5.03 -5.96
CA THR A 173 -12.89 4.09 -6.27
C THR A 173 -11.79 4.19 -5.21
N GLY A 174 -11.02 3.12 -5.00
CA GLY A 174 -10.02 3.06 -3.94
C GLY A 174 -9.90 1.68 -3.33
N GLU A 175 -9.58 1.65 -2.06
CA GLU A 175 -9.24 0.46 -1.30
C GLU A 175 -10.21 0.21 -0.11
N SER A 176 -9.79 -0.55 0.90
CA SER A 176 -10.60 -1.00 2.03
C SER A 176 -11.33 0.11 2.79
N ILE A 177 -10.72 1.29 2.97
CA ILE A 177 -11.35 2.43 3.67
C ILE A 177 -12.58 2.90 2.90
N VAL A 178 -12.45 3.03 1.58
CA VAL A 178 -13.56 3.44 0.71
C VAL A 178 -14.58 2.32 0.55
N ALA A 179 -14.13 1.06 0.48
CA ALA A 179 -15.01 -0.11 0.47
C ALA A 179 -15.78 -0.29 1.79
N GLY A 180 -15.37 0.41 2.86
CA GLY A 180 -16.01 0.39 4.16
C GLY A 180 -15.68 -0.86 4.97
N TYR A 181 -14.40 -1.25 5.00
CA TYR A 181 -13.92 -2.36 5.83
C TYR A 181 -14.34 -2.17 7.29
N GLY A 182 -14.87 -3.22 7.91
CA GLY A 182 -15.29 -3.24 9.31
C GLY A 182 -16.51 -2.37 9.66
N LEU A 183 -17.18 -1.80 8.65
CA LEU A 183 -18.35 -0.94 8.84
C LEU A 183 -19.60 -1.55 8.18
N ASP A 184 -20.73 -1.46 8.87
CA ASP A 184 -22.03 -1.70 8.25
C ASP A 184 -22.29 -0.67 7.14
N TRP A 185 -23.09 -1.04 6.16
CA TRP A 185 -23.35 -0.22 4.97
C TRP A 185 -23.63 1.26 5.29
N GLN A 186 -24.60 1.53 6.17
CA GLN A 186 -25.03 2.89 6.51
C GLN A 186 -23.94 3.75 7.13
N ASN A 187 -22.89 3.12 7.66
CA ASN A 187 -21.77 3.78 8.32
C ASN A 187 -20.56 3.98 7.38
N THR A 188 -20.60 3.43 6.17
CA THR A 188 -19.54 3.63 5.17
C THR A 188 -19.50 5.07 4.68
N ILE A 189 -18.32 5.51 4.24
CA ILE A 189 -18.13 6.85 3.63
C ILE A 189 -19.10 7.05 2.47
N PRO A 190 -19.21 6.15 1.47
CA PRO A 190 -20.09 6.33 0.34
C PRO A 190 -21.58 6.41 0.71
N ALA A 191 -22.05 5.54 1.63
CA ALA A 191 -23.44 5.57 2.05
C ALA A 191 -23.81 6.87 2.78
N ARG A 192 -22.90 7.40 3.60
CA ARG A 192 -23.09 8.70 4.26
C ARG A 192 -23.07 9.87 3.28
N VAL A 193 -22.20 9.83 2.26
CA VAL A 193 -22.21 10.84 1.19
C VAL A 193 -23.52 10.77 0.40
N SER A 194 -24.00 9.56 0.09
CA SER A 194 -25.30 9.33 -0.53
C SER A 194 -26.44 10.00 0.27
N ALA A 195 -26.46 9.78 1.58
CA ALA A 195 -27.46 10.39 2.46
C ALA A 195 -27.36 11.93 2.53
N LEU A 196 -26.14 12.49 2.51
CA LEU A 196 -25.91 13.94 2.58
C LEU A 196 -26.28 14.66 1.27
N LEU A 197 -26.01 14.02 0.13
CA LEU A 197 -26.23 14.63 -1.20
C LEU A 197 -27.58 14.23 -1.84
N GLY A 198 -28.29 13.23 -1.30
CA GLY A 198 -29.50 12.69 -1.93
C GLY A 198 -29.24 11.97 -3.26
N MET A 199 -28.00 11.52 -3.51
CA MET A 199 -27.57 10.89 -4.76
C MET A 199 -27.16 9.43 -4.53
N GLN A 200 -27.18 8.62 -5.58
CA GLN A 200 -26.67 7.27 -5.52
C GLN A 200 -25.15 7.27 -5.31
N SER A 201 -24.66 6.44 -4.42
CA SER A 201 -23.22 6.14 -4.30
C SER A 201 -22.93 4.76 -4.90
N VAL A 202 -21.91 4.69 -5.74
CA VAL A 202 -21.42 3.46 -6.37
C VAL A 202 -20.06 3.13 -5.80
N ILE A 203 -19.93 1.99 -5.11
CA ILE A 203 -18.68 1.55 -4.48
C ILE A 203 -17.94 0.59 -5.41
N MET A 204 -16.99 1.12 -6.17
CA MET A 204 -16.05 0.34 -7.00
C MET A 204 -14.79 -0.05 -6.22
N ALA A 205 -14.58 0.50 -5.03
CA ALA A 205 -13.41 0.25 -4.21
C ALA A 205 -13.34 -1.23 -3.78
N VAL A 206 -12.13 -1.78 -3.75
CA VAL A 206 -11.86 -3.17 -3.32
C VAL A 206 -10.72 -3.17 -2.32
N SER A 207 -10.84 -3.99 -1.27
CA SER A 207 -9.78 -4.12 -0.26
C SER A 207 -8.41 -4.41 -0.89
N ASP A 208 -7.38 -3.77 -0.35
CA ASP A 208 -5.97 -3.88 -0.74
C ASP A 208 -5.60 -3.35 -2.13
N TYR A 209 -6.48 -2.68 -2.84
CA TYR A 209 -6.11 -2.05 -4.11
C TYR A 209 -5.01 -1.00 -3.94
N SER A 210 -4.15 -0.89 -4.95
CA SER A 210 -3.29 0.27 -5.23
C SER A 210 -4.06 1.33 -6.01
N ASN A 211 -3.46 2.50 -6.19
CA ASN A 211 -4.04 3.54 -7.04
C ASN A 211 -4.19 3.07 -8.50
N ASP A 212 -3.26 2.25 -8.99
CA ASP A 212 -3.30 1.65 -10.34
C ASP A 212 -4.54 0.79 -10.55
N GLN A 213 -4.80 -0.14 -9.61
CA GLN A 213 -5.99 -1.01 -9.67
C GLN A 213 -7.28 -0.20 -9.57
N SER A 214 -7.29 0.85 -8.74
CA SER A 214 -8.43 1.77 -8.59
C SER A 214 -8.74 2.50 -9.89
N TYR A 215 -7.71 3.01 -10.59
CA TYR A 215 -7.86 3.63 -11.90
C TYR A 215 -8.29 2.63 -12.96
N LEU A 216 -7.66 1.46 -13.05
CA LEU A 216 -7.99 0.42 -14.03
C LEU A 216 -9.45 -0.01 -13.93
N ARG A 217 -9.95 -0.17 -12.71
CA ARG A 217 -11.37 -0.49 -12.48
C ARG A 217 -12.28 0.65 -12.89
N LEU A 218 -11.98 1.88 -12.48
CA LEU A 218 -12.74 3.05 -12.90
C LEU A 218 -12.78 3.16 -14.42
N ALA A 219 -11.65 3.01 -15.11
CA ALA A 219 -11.57 3.12 -16.56
C ALA A 219 -12.44 2.07 -17.29
N ALA A 220 -12.56 0.87 -16.70
CA ALA A 220 -13.39 -0.18 -17.25
C ALA A 220 -14.90 0.05 -17.02
N GLU A 221 -15.27 0.64 -15.87
CA GLU A 221 -16.67 0.72 -15.44
C GLU A 221 -17.34 2.08 -15.68
N LEU A 222 -16.58 3.19 -15.61
CA LEU A 222 -17.12 4.55 -15.79
C LEU A 222 -17.96 4.73 -17.06
N PRO A 223 -17.61 4.15 -18.22
CA PRO A 223 -18.42 4.29 -19.44
C PRO A 223 -19.86 3.79 -19.32
N ARG A 224 -20.15 2.91 -18.34
CA ARG A 224 -21.50 2.34 -18.12
C ARG A 224 -22.46 3.34 -17.46
N PHE A 225 -21.91 4.33 -16.72
CA PHE A 225 -22.71 5.31 -16.00
C PHE A 225 -23.08 6.49 -16.89
N ARG A 226 -24.37 6.78 -17.02
CA ARG A 226 -24.87 7.86 -17.90
C ARG A 226 -24.76 9.22 -17.26
N GLN A 227 -24.88 9.29 -15.94
CA GLN A 227 -24.90 10.53 -15.17
C GLN A 227 -23.90 10.49 -13.99
N PRO A 228 -22.58 10.34 -14.27
CA PRO A 228 -21.58 10.43 -13.22
C PRO A 228 -21.46 11.89 -12.76
N VAL A 229 -21.80 12.18 -11.51
CA VAL A 229 -21.73 13.53 -10.93
C VAL A 229 -20.32 13.80 -10.40
N ALA A 230 -19.75 12.84 -9.70
CA ALA A 230 -18.40 12.95 -9.19
C ALA A 230 -17.72 11.56 -9.12
N VAL A 231 -16.39 11.57 -9.23
CA VAL A 231 -15.52 10.44 -8.93
C VAL A 231 -14.70 10.80 -7.71
N VAL A 232 -14.82 10.02 -6.66
CA VAL A 232 -14.07 10.16 -5.42
C VAL A 232 -13.08 9.02 -5.30
N THR A 233 -11.80 9.33 -5.12
CA THR A 233 -10.75 8.36 -4.84
C THR A 233 -10.02 8.73 -3.55
N LEU A 234 -9.16 7.84 -3.06
CA LEU A 234 -8.39 8.06 -1.86
C LEU A 234 -6.90 7.98 -2.16
N PHE A 235 -6.14 8.88 -1.56
CA PHE A 235 -4.69 8.80 -1.49
C PHE A 235 -4.23 8.92 -0.03
N MET A 236 -3.47 7.94 0.45
CA MET A 236 -2.81 8.00 1.75
C MET A 236 -1.34 7.67 1.58
N PRO A 237 -0.41 8.51 2.09
CA PRO A 237 1.02 8.19 2.07
C PRO A 237 1.36 6.84 2.69
N SER A 238 0.68 6.46 3.77
CA SER A 238 0.86 5.15 4.42
C SER A 238 0.39 3.93 3.60
N LEU A 239 -0.34 4.15 2.51
CA LEU A 239 -0.76 3.12 1.55
C LEU A 239 0.06 3.16 0.25
N PHE A 240 0.95 4.15 0.10
CA PHE A 240 1.76 4.33 -1.10
C PHE A 240 2.66 3.12 -1.40
N ASP A 241 3.10 2.39 -0.38
CA ASP A 241 3.90 1.18 -0.56
C ASP A 241 3.22 0.14 -1.47
N ARG A 242 1.88 0.13 -1.52
CA ARG A 242 1.11 -0.76 -2.42
C ARG A 242 1.41 -0.50 -3.90
N ASN A 243 1.72 0.73 -4.29
CA ASN A 243 2.10 1.09 -5.66
C ASN A 243 3.52 0.61 -6.03
N LEU A 244 4.32 0.17 -5.03
CA LEU A 244 5.66 -0.41 -5.19
C LEU A 244 5.64 -1.94 -5.29
N LEU A 245 4.48 -2.59 -5.09
CA LEU A 245 4.38 -4.04 -5.03
C LEU A 245 4.15 -4.64 -6.42
N GLY A 246 5.11 -5.43 -6.89
CA GLY A 246 4.98 -6.18 -8.15
C GLY A 246 4.08 -7.41 -8.09
N ASN A 247 3.60 -7.84 -6.90
CA ASN A 247 2.73 -9.00 -6.73
C ASN A 247 1.25 -8.74 -7.12
N ARG A 248 0.98 -7.61 -7.70
CA ARG A 248 -0.34 -7.17 -8.22
C ARG A 248 -0.19 -6.55 -9.59
N PRO A 249 -1.24 -6.52 -10.42
CA PRO A 249 -1.24 -5.75 -11.65
C PRO A 249 -1.00 -4.27 -11.34
N HIS A 250 -0.17 -3.62 -12.15
CA HIS A 250 0.21 -2.22 -11.96
C HIS A 250 0.37 -1.52 -13.31
N LEU A 251 0.50 -0.20 -13.26
CA LEU A 251 0.79 0.64 -14.40
C LEU A 251 2.25 1.11 -14.32
N ASP A 252 2.97 0.88 -15.38
CA ASP A 252 4.30 1.44 -15.60
C ASP A 252 4.19 2.85 -16.20
N THR A 253 5.29 3.56 -16.33
CA THR A 253 5.36 4.90 -16.94
C THR A 253 4.59 4.94 -18.27
N GLY A 254 3.81 5.99 -18.46
CA GLY A 254 2.90 6.13 -19.60
C GLY A 254 1.66 5.24 -19.52
N LEU A 255 1.26 4.82 -18.32
CA LEU A 255 0.07 4.01 -18.04
C LEU A 255 0.08 2.63 -18.74
N VAL A 256 1.26 2.07 -18.96
CA VAL A 256 1.41 0.75 -19.56
C VAL A 256 1.09 -0.33 -18.55
N TRP A 257 0.03 -1.11 -18.79
CA TRP A 257 -0.37 -2.19 -17.91
C TRP A 257 0.68 -3.31 -17.84
N ARG A 258 0.96 -3.78 -16.62
CA ARG A 258 1.83 -4.90 -16.32
C ARG A 258 1.11 -5.94 -15.46
N PRO A 259 1.26 -7.23 -15.76
CA PRO A 259 0.70 -8.28 -14.92
C PRO A 259 1.42 -8.38 -13.57
N ALA A 260 0.77 -9.00 -12.61
CA ALA A 260 1.39 -9.37 -11.35
C ALA A 260 2.57 -10.32 -11.58
N VAL A 261 3.68 -10.04 -10.92
CA VAL A 261 4.84 -10.93 -10.87
C VAL A 261 4.87 -11.60 -9.52
N GLN A 262 4.95 -12.93 -9.51
CA GLN A 262 5.07 -13.70 -8.28
C GLN A 262 6.57 -13.80 -7.88
N PRO A 263 7.07 -12.98 -6.96
CA PRO A 263 8.44 -13.11 -6.50
C PRO A 263 8.61 -14.39 -5.68
N TRP A 264 9.86 -14.78 -5.46
CA TRP A 264 10.15 -15.87 -4.55
C TRP A 264 9.61 -15.56 -3.15
N ARG A 265 9.07 -16.55 -2.45
CA ARG A 265 8.52 -16.39 -1.10
C ARG A 265 9.55 -15.89 -0.10
N LEU A 266 10.80 -16.34 -0.23
CA LEU A 266 11.93 -15.83 0.55
C LEU A 266 12.16 -14.33 0.31
N VAL A 267 12.04 -13.87 -0.94
CA VAL A 267 12.18 -12.45 -1.27
C VAL A 267 11.01 -11.65 -0.67
N GLN A 268 9.79 -12.17 -0.74
CA GLN A 268 8.62 -11.56 -0.09
C GLN A 268 8.81 -11.44 1.43
N LEU A 269 9.24 -12.54 2.07
CA LEU A 269 9.54 -12.57 3.51
C LEU A 269 10.62 -11.55 3.87
N PHE A 270 11.68 -11.46 3.06
CA PHE A 270 12.76 -10.51 3.27
C PHE A 270 12.25 -9.06 3.16
N HIS A 271 11.44 -8.74 2.17
CA HIS A 271 10.83 -7.41 2.02
C HIS A 271 9.83 -7.09 3.14
N TRP A 272 9.16 -8.11 3.68
CA TRP A 272 8.29 -7.92 4.84
C TRP A 272 9.10 -7.62 6.11
N LEU A 273 10.22 -8.32 6.31
CA LEU A 273 11.11 -8.09 7.47
C LEU A 273 11.91 -6.79 7.33
N ILE A 274 12.34 -6.46 6.12
CA ILE A 274 13.16 -5.28 5.80
C ILE A 274 12.49 -4.54 4.63
N PRO A 275 11.52 -3.66 4.89
CA PRO A 275 10.77 -2.98 3.85
C PRO A 275 11.56 -1.82 3.22
N TYR A 276 12.84 -2.06 2.92
CA TYR A 276 13.72 -1.10 2.26
C TYR A 276 13.29 -0.86 0.82
N ARG A 277 13.25 0.42 0.42
CA ARG A 277 13.02 0.86 -0.96
C ARG A 277 14.17 1.73 -1.46
N SER A 278 14.71 1.41 -2.61
CA SER A 278 15.71 2.27 -3.23
C SER A 278 15.11 3.59 -3.69
N SER A 279 15.89 4.67 -3.63
CA SER A 279 15.44 6.00 -4.10
C SER A 279 14.90 5.94 -5.54
N ALA A 280 15.53 5.14 -6.43
CA ALA A 280 15.07 4.98 -7.80
C ALA A 280 13.71 4.26 -7.90
N ALA A 281 13.42 3.30 -6.99
CA ALA A 281 12.10 2.65 -6.95
C ALA A 281 11.03 3.62 -6.46
N ILE A 282 11.32 4.37 -5.40
CA ILE A 282 10.42 5.41 -4.87
C ILE A 282 10.12 6.45 -5.96
N GLU A 283 11.15 6.93 -6.65
CA GLU A 283 11.03 7.94 -7.70
C GLU A 283 10.09 7.47 -8.82
N ARG A 284 10.32 6.27 -9.36
CA ARG A 284 9.44 5.69 -10.39
C ARG A 284 8.00 5.54 -9.91
N SER A 285 7.82 5.11 -8.66
CA SER A 285 6.47 4.93 -8.12
C SER A 285 5.76 6.27 -7.84
N VAL A 286 6.48 7.31 -7.40
CA VAL A 286 5.94 8.66 -7.27
C VAL A 286 5.46 9.16 -8.63
N GLN A 287 6.28 9.02 -9.67
CA GLN A 287 5.90 9.41 -11.03
C GLN A 287 4.70 8.60 -11.53
N GLY A 288 4.73 7.26 -11.43
CA GLY A 288 3.61 6.41 -11.88
C GLY A 288 2.31 6.68 -11.12
N THR A 289 2.37 6.89 -9.81
CA THR A 289 1.18 7.24 -9.01
C THR A 289 0.62 8.61 -9.42
N ARG A 290 1.49 9.59 -9.66
CA ARG A 290 1.10 10.91 -10.17
C ARG A 290 0.42 10.80 -11.54
N GLU A 291 1.01 10.07 -12.49
CA GLU A 291 0.43 9.80 -13.81
C GLU A 291 -0.94 9.12 -13.70
N THR A 292 -1.04 8.11 -12.84
CA THR A 292 -2.30 7.37 -12.60
C THR A 292 -3.39 8.26 -12.03
N LEU A 293 -3.09 9.09 -11.03
CA LEU A 293 -4.08 9.99 -10.42
C LEU A 293 -4.47 11.14 -11.36
N CYS A 294 -3.52 11.67 -12.15
CA CYS A 294 -3.82 12.62 -13.22
C CYS A 294 -4.79 12.01 -14.24
N ALA A 295 -4.49 10.80 -14.70
CA ALA A 295 -5.36 10.10 -15.67
C ALA A 295 -6.74 9.80 -15.10
N LEU A 296 -6.84 9.48 -13.79
CA LEU A 296 -8.12 9.29 -13.11
C LEU A 296 -8.95 10.59 -13.12
N VAL A 297 -8.32 11.71 -12.78
CA VAL A 297 -8.98 13.03 -12.78
C VAL A 297 -9.42 13.42 -14.19
N ASP A 298 -8.55 13.24 -15.19
CA ASP A 298 -8.89 13.57 -16.58
C ASP A 298 -9.99 12.66 -17.12
N LEU A 299 -9.99 11.37 -16.76
CA LEU A 299 -11.03 10.42 -17.13
C LEU A 299 -12.40 10.82 -16.53
N ALA A 300 -12.45 11.19 -15.26
CA ALA A 300 -13.68 11.67 -14.63
C ALA A 300 -14.21 12.91 -15.34
N ARG A 301 -13.36 13.90 -15.56
CA ARG A 301 -13.71 15.16 -16.23
C ARG A 301 -14.14 14.99 -17.68
N SER A 302 -13.54 14.04 -18.40
CA SER A 302 -13.93 13.70 -19.77
C SER A 302 -15.38 13.20 -19.88
N ARG A 303 -15.93 12.73 -18.75
CA ARG A 303 -17.32 12.25 -18.62
C ARG A 303 -18.23 13.30 -17.94
N GLY A 304 -17.75 14.52 -17.73
CA GLY A 304 -18.49 15.59 -17.09
C GLY A 304 -18.63 15.44 -15.57
N ALA A 305 -17.86 14.53 -14.96
CA ALA A 305 -17.87 14.30 -13.52
C ALA A 305 -16.81 15.15 -12.81
N GLU A 306 -17.12 15.66 -11.62
CA GLU A 306 -16.12 16.24 -10.73
C GLU A 306 -15.17 15.13 -10.25
N ALA A 307 -13.90 15.48 -10.07
CA ALA A 307 -12.90 14.56 -9.52
C ALA A 307 -12.42 15.07 -8.17
N LEU A 308 -12.39 14.21 -7.17
CA LEU A 308 -11.94 14.54 -5.82
C LEU A 308 -11.06 13.43 -5.27
N ILE A 309 -9.86 13.80 -4.83
CA ILE A 309 -8.97 12.92 -4.07
C ILE A 309 -9.12 13.23 -2.59
N VAL A 310 -9.39 12.22 -1.78
CA VAL A 310 -9.49 12.37 -0.32
C VAL A 310 -8.19 11.90 0.31
N VAL A 311 -7.66 12.72 1.22
CA VAL A 311 -6.43 12.42 1.97
C VAL A 311 -6.78 12.38 3.47
N PRO A 312 -7.17 11.21 4.01
CA PRO A 312 -7.39 11.05 5.44
C PRO A 312 -6.07 11.11 6.21
N GLN A 313 -6.06 11.82 7.32
CA GLN A 313 -4.88 12.00 8.16
C GLN A 313 -5.25 11.78 9.62
N PHE A 314 -4.73 10.70 10.22
CA PHE A 314 -4.96 10.36 11.63
C PHE A 314 -3.86 10.86 12.56
N GLU A 315 -2.65 11.03 12.06
CA GLU A 315 -1.48 11.48 12.82
C GLU A 315 -0.90 12.74 12.17
N PRO A 316 -0.09 13.53 12.88
CA PRO A 316 0.65 14.62 12.26
C PRO A 316 1.44 14.13 11.05
N GLU A 317 1.40 14.89 9.98
CA GLU A 317 2.10 14.58 8.74
C GLU A 317 3.62 14.50 8.99
N SER A 318 4.25 13.38 8.63
CA SER A 318 5.70 13.25 8.66
C SER A 318 6.32 13.96 7.45
N ALA A 319 7.62 14.20 7.48
CA ALA A 319 8.33 14.78 6.32
C ALA A 319 8.18 13.92 5.05
N THR A 320 8.09 12.59 5.22
CA THR A 320 7.84 11.66 4.08
C THR A 320 6.40 11.77 3.57
N ASP A 321 5.42 11.86 4.46
CA ASP A 321 4.01 12.04 4.06
C ASP A 321 3.84 13.35 3.30
N GLU A 322 4.41 14.44 3.80
CA GLU A 322 4.40 15.75 3.15
C GLU A 322 5.09 15.71 1.79
N MET A 323 6.24 15.07 1.70
CA MET A 323 6.99 14.91 0.44
C MET A 323 6.14 14.16 -0.59
N LEU A 324 5.53 13.03 -0.20
CA LEU A 324 4.67 12.24 -1.09
C LEU A 324 3.44 13.03 -1.53
N ARG A 325 2.74 13.67 -0.59
CA ARG A 325 1.57 14.49 -0.92
C ARG A 325 1.93 15.64 -1.87
N ARG A 326 2.99 16.40 -1.54
CA ARG A 326 3.43 17.52 -2.35
C ARG A 326 3.76 17.07 -3.79
N ARG A 327 4.55 16.02 -3.94
CA ARG A 327 5.02 15.56 -5.25
C ARG A 327 3.92 14.91 -6.09
N ILE A 328 2.97 14.24 -5.44
CA ILE A 328 1.93 13.47 -6.13
C ILE A 328 0.68 14.33 -6.36
N LEU A 329 0.33 15.24 -5.43
CA LEU A 329 -0.90 16.00 -5.49
C LEU A 329 -0.70 17.50 -5.74
N ASP A 330 0.22 18.17 -4.99
CA ASP A 330 0.36 19.63 -5.07
C ASP A 330 1.06 20.07 -6.36
N GLU A 331 2.19 19.44 -6.71
CA GLU A 331 2.95 19.80 -7.91
C GLU A 331 2.11 19.68 -9.21
N PRO A 332 1.31 18.62 -9.43
CA PRO A 332 0.41 18.56 -10.58
C PRO A 332 -0.90 19.30 -10.37
N ASN A 333 -1.10 19.95 -9.22
CA ASN A 333 -2.31 20.68 -8.86
C ASN A 333 -3.59 19.83 -8.98
N LEU A 334 -3.56 18.61 -8.42
CA LEU A 334 -4.71 17.72 -8.40
C LEU A 334 -5.77 18.21 -7.39
N PRO A 335 -7.06 17.98 -7.67
CA PRO A 335 -8.12 18.36 -6.75
C PRO A 335 -8.16 17.38 -5.55
N TYR A 336 -7.83 17.84 -4.36
CA TYR A 336 -7.92 17.02 -3.17
C TYR A 336 -8.45 17.77 -1.96
N VAL A 337 -8.93 17.00 -0.98
CA VAL A 337 -9.28 17.47 0.36
C VAL A 337 -8.54 16.65 1.41
N GLN A 338 -7.78 17.34 2.26
CA GLN A 338 -7.14 16.74 3.42
C GLN A 338 -8.12 16.73 4.59
N VAL A 339 -8.34 15.55 5.19
CA VAL A 339 -9.28 15.37 6.28
C VAL A 339 -8.52 14.95 7.52
N LYS A 340 -8.32 15.90 8.44
CA LYS A 340 -7.72 15.63 9.75
C LYS A 340 -8.72 14.87 10.61
N LEU A 341 -8.30 13.72 11.11
CA LEU A 341 -9.09 12.81 11.93
C LEU A 341 -8.45 12.72 13.32
N ASP A 342 -9.29 12.48 14.32
CA ASP A 342 -8.77 12.16 15.66
C ASP A 342 -8.03 10.82 15.63
N PRO A 343 -6.84 10.73 16.23
CA PRO A 343 -6.06 9.49 16.25
C PRO A 343 -6.78 8.29 16.90
N SER A 344 -7.83 8.52 17.67
CA SER A 344 -8.65 7.46 18.31
C SER A 344 -9.82 6.97 17.45
N TRP A 345 -10.04 7.55 16.26
CA TRP A 345 -11.19 7.20 15.40
C TRP A 345 -10.88 6.01 14.49
N HIS A 346 -10.36 4.96 15.09
CA HIS A 346 -10.07 3.68 14.45
C HIS A 346 -10.96 2.57 14.96
N LEU A 347 -11.10 1.52 14.16
CA LEU A 347 -11.69 0.26 14.60
C LEU A 347 -10.83 -0.36 15.74
N PRO A 348 -11.42 -1.16 16.64
CA PRO A 348 -10.65 -1.85 17.66
C PRO A 348 -9.53 -2.71 17.07
N ASP A 349 -8.32 -2.54 17.59
CA ASP A 349 -7.11 -3.28 17.16
C ASP A 349 -6.79 -3.21 15.66
N ASP A 350 -7.35 -2.21 14.96
CA ASP A 350 -7.19 -2.01 13.52
C ASP A 350 -7.04 -0.52 13.20
N ARG A 351 -6.39 -0.18 12.09
CA ARG A 351 -6.14 1.21 11.70
C ARG A 351 -7.16 1.78 10.69
N HIS A 352 -8.15 1.01 10.30
CA HIS A 352 -9.24 1.54 9.49
C HIS A 352 -10.12 2.50 10.30
N PRO A 353 -10.66 3.55 9.66
CA PRO A 353 -11.53 4.49 10.34
C PRO A 353 -12.79 3.79 10.89
N ASP A 354 -13.17 4.15 12.11
CA ASP A 354 -14.45 3.79 12.68
C ASP A 354 -15.58 4.65 12.09
N GLU A 355 -16.79 4.52 12.64
CA GLU A 355 -17.97 5.27 12.19
C GLU A 355 -17.80 6.79 12.32
N ARG A 356 -17.01 7.27 13.30
CA ARG A 356 -16.71 8.70 13.52
C ARG A 356 -15.78 9.22 12.44
N GLY A 357 -14.71 8.48 12.16
CA GLY A 357 -13.77 8.79 11.08
C GLY A 357 -14.45 8.77 9.71
N ALA A 358 -15.24 7.73 9.43
CA ALA A 358 -16.02 7.64 8.20
C ALA A 358 -17.02 8.80 8.04
N LYS A 359 -17.68 9.22 9.13
CA LYS A 359 -18.59 10.38 9.13
C LYS A 359 -17.86 11.68 8.81
N ALA A 360 -16.70 11.91 9.40
CA ALA A 360 -15.90 13.11 9.16
C ALA A 360 -15.42 13.18 7.70
N ILE A 361 -14.93 12.06 7.15
CA ILE A 361 -14.54 11.96 5.75
C ILE A 361 -15.74 12.22 4.83
N ALA A 362 -16.87 11.57 5.07
CA ALA A 362 -18.07 11.75 4.26
C ALA A 362 -18.57 13.21 4.25
N ALA A 363 -18.53 13.87 5.40
CA ALA A 363 -18.92 15.29 5.50
C ALA A 363 -17.95 16.20 4.72
N ALA A 364 -16.65 15.90 4.72
CA ALA A 364 -15.66 16.63 3.93
C ALA A 364 -15.88 16.43 2.43
N VAL A 365 -16.12 15.18 1.99
CA VAL A 365 -16.46 14.86 0.59
C VAL A 365 -17.72 15.58 0.14
N ALA A 366 -18.80 15.50 0.93
CA ALA A 366 -20.07 16.14 0.57
C ALA A 366 -19.96 17.67 0.46
N ARG A 367 -19.12 18.30 1.27
CA ARG A 367 -18.84 19.76 1.15
C ARG A 367 -17.99 20.11 -0.05
N ALA A 368 -17.08 19.22 -0.45
CA ALA A 368 -16.17 19.45 -1.57
C ALA A 368 -16.83 19.19 -2.94
N ILE A 369 -17.97 18.49 -2.97
CA ILE A 369 -18.78 18.27 -4.17
C ILE A 369 -20.00 19.23 -4.12
N PRO A 370 -19.86 20.49 -4.54
CA PRO A 370 -20.97 21.44 -4.49
C PRO A 370 -22.04 21.06 -5.52
N PRO A 371 -23.34 21.20 -5.18
CA PRO A 371 -24.44 20.83 -6.07
C PRO A 371 -24.48 21.58 -7.41
N HIS A 372 -23.70 22.64 -7.58
CA HIS A 372 -23.86 23.61 -8.67
C HIS A 372 -22.59 24.09 -9.37
N LEU A 373 -21.42 23.48 -9.15
CA LEU A 373 -20.17 23.95 -9.77
C LEU A 373 -19.59 22.93 -10.75
N LEU A 374 -19.96 23.07 -12.01
CA LEU A 374 -19.15 22.63 -13.14
C LEU A 374 -17.98 23.61 -13.28
N LEU A 375 -16.85 23.34 -12.63
CA LEU A 375 -15.63 24.09 -12.88
C LEU A 375 -15.10 23.75 -14.28
N PRO A 376 -14.55 24.75 -15.03
CA PRO A 376 -13.97 24.48 -16.33
C PRO A 376 -12.81 23.45 -16.20
N PRO A 377 -12.67 22.54 -17.16
CA PRO A 377 -11.69 21.47 -17.07
C PRO A 377 -10.28 22.03 -16.97
N ARG A 378 -9.62 21.84 -15.83
CA ARG A 378 -8.18 22.03 -15.68
C ARG A 378 -7.52 20.70 -15.99
N ARG A 379 -6.78 20.62 -17.08
CA ARG A 379 -5.99 19.44 -17.43
C ARG A 379 -4.75 19.36 -16.53
N CYS A 380 -4.33 18.15 -16.20
CA CYS A 380 -3.02 17.95 -15.62
C CYS A 380 -1.95 18.46 -16.59
N PRO A 381 -0.88 19.11 -16.09
CA PRO A 381 0.24 19.50 -16.95
C PRO A 381 0.79 18.25 -17.64
N ALA A 382 1.08 18.37 -18.94
CA ALA A 382 1.77 17.32 -19.69
C ALA A 382 3.10 17.00 -19.00
N LEU A 383 3.38 15.73 -18.78
CA LEU A 383 4.60 15.23 -18.13
C LEU A 383 5.75 15.22 -19.14
#